data_f655471efee146503cd11e402547fbc7
#
_entry.id   f655471efee146503cd11e402547fbc7
#
_cell.length_a   1.000
_cell.length_b   1.000
_cell.length_c   1.000
_cell.angle_alpha   90.00
_cell.angle_beta   90.00
_cell.angle_gamma   90.00
#
_symmetry.space_group_name_H-M   'P 1'
#
loop_
_entity.id
_entity.type
_entity.pdbx_description
1 polymer ?
#
loop_
_entity_poly.entity_id
_entity_poly.type
_entity_poly.pdbx_seq_one_letter_code
_entity_poly.pdbx_strand_id
1 'polypeptide(L)'
;MDISVFREMVAKKPDGFLGRYGLGDKIMQNGENFEEAVEHLRVAVELDPVHVAAHFALGRALAALGRNEEAKPVLNAGIEAATSGRSNGGGDLVPEMRALIQKLG
;
A
#
# COMPACT_ATOMS: atom_id res chain seq x y z
N MET A 1 7.22 3.13 16.13
CA MET A 1 8.48 2.68 15.51
C MET A 1 8.93 3.69 14.49
N ASP A 2 10.21 3.96 14.41
CA ASP A 2 10.72 4.84 13.38
C ASP A 2 11.17 4.05 12.15
N ILE A 3 11.55 4.77 11.10
CA ILE A 3 11.89 4.17 9.81
C ILE A 3 13.09 3.23 9.90
N SER A 4 14.05 3.50 10.79
CA SER A 4 15.25 2.66 10.89
C SER A 4 14.93 1.27 11.42
N VAL A 5 13.93 1.14 12.30
CA VAL A 5 13.49 -0.16 12.80
C VAL A 5 12.91 -0.99 11.65
N PHE A 6 12.08 -0.37 10.82
CA PHE A 6 11.52 -1.09 9.66
C PHE A 6 12.58 -1.45 8.63
N ARG A 7 13.55 -0.57 8.40
CA ARG A 7 14.68 -0.90 7.49
C ARG A 7 15.45 -2.11 7.98
N GLU A 8 15.68 -2.18 9.28
CA GLU A 8 16.36 -3.34 9.87
C GLU A 8 15.54 -4.61 9.72
N MET A 9 14.21 -4.51 9.92
CA MET A 9 13.32 -5.65 9.74
C MET A 9 13.38 -6.19 8.31
N VAL A 10 13.35 -5.30 7.32
CA VAL A 10 13.43 -5.70 5.91
C VAL A 10 14.79 -6.32 5.60
N ALA A 11 15.87 -5.76 6.16
CA ALA A 11 17.21 -6.31 5.96
C ALA A 11 17.31 -7.73 6.50
N LYS A 12 16.71 -8.01 7.66
CA LYS A 12 16.75 -9.33 8.29
C LYS A 12 15.80 -10.32 7.65
N LYS A 13 14.64 -9.85 7.20
CA LYS A 13 13.61 -10.70 6.59
C LYS A 13 12.93 -9.96 5.43
N PRO A 14 13.55 -10.01 4.23
CA PRO A 14 13.01 -9.28 3.08
C PRO A 14 11.62 -9.69 2.64
N ASP A 15 11.18 -10.90 2.99
CA ASP A 15 9.85 -11.41 2.66
C ASP A 15 8.88 -11.34 3.84
N GLY A 16 9.19 -10.52 4.86
CA GLY A 16 8.31 -10.31 5.99
C GLY A 16 7.31 -9.19 5.71
N PHE A 17 6.01 -9.50 5.87
CA PHE A 17 4.97 -8.51 5.58
C PHE A 17 5.12 -7.25 6.43
N LEU A 18 5.29 -7.41 7.75
CA LEU A 18 5.32 -6.27 8.66
C LEU A 18 6.44 -5.28 8.33
N GLY A 19 7.63 -5.80 8.02
CA GLY A 19 8.74 -4.94 7.64
C GLY A 19 8.46 -4.19 6.34
N ARG A 20 7.98 -4.90 5.32
CA ARG A 20 7.69 -4.28 4.02
C ARG A 20 6.58 -3.25 4.10
N TYR A 21 5.45 -3.63 4.72
CA TYR A 21 4.33 -2.70 4.85
C TYR A 21 4.71 -1.52 5.76
N GLY A 22 5.33 -1.81 6.91
CA GLY A 22 5.73 -0.77 7.86
C GLY A 22 6.69 0.24 7.24
N LEU A 23 7.70 -0.25 6.51
CA LEU A 23 8.66 0.64 5.85
C LEU A 23 7.99 1.48 4.78
N GLY A 24 7.19 0.85 3.91
CA GLY A 24 6.48 1.58 2.87
C GLY A 24 5.54 2.64 3.43
N ASP A 25 4.79 2.29 4.48
CA ASP A 25 3.87 3.22 5.11
C ASP A 25 4.59 4.40 5.75
N LYS A 26 5.73 4.15 6.43
CA LYS A 26 6.53 5.21 7.02
C LYS A 26 7.09 6.16 5.97
N ILE A 27 7.55 5.63 4.85
CA ILE A 27 8.04 6.46 3.75
C ILE A 27 6.90 7.34 3.22
N MET A 28 5.69 6.77 3.09
CA MET A 28 4.51 7.54 2.67
C MET A 28 4.20 8.67 3.64
N GLN A 29 4.29 8.40 4.95
CA GLN A 29 4.06 9.42 5.97
C GLN A 29 5.09 10.55 5.89
N ASN A 30 6.32 10.22 5.54
CA ASN A 30 7.37 11.23 5.39
C ASN A 30 7.20 12.10 4.14
N GLY A 31 6.43 11.64 3.18
CA GLY A 31 6.09 12.42 2.00
C GLY A 31 7.21 12.56 0.97
N GLU A 32 8.18 11.65 0.98
CA GLU A 32 9.26 11.65 0.00
C GLU A 32 9.69 10.21 -0.29
N ASN A 33 10.47 10.02 -1.36
CA ASN A 33 10.96 8.69 -1.77
C ASN A 33 9.83 7.73 -2.13
N PHE A 34 8.81 8.24 -2.85
CA PHE A 34 7.67 7.42 -3.23
C PHE A 34 8.06 6.21 -4.09
N GLU A 35 9.15 6.29 -4.85
CA GLU A 35 9.66 5.15 -5.61
C GLU A 35 10.02 3.99 -4.67
N GLU A 36 10.71 4.31 -3.58
CA GLU A 36 11.07 3.30 -2.59
C GLU A 36 9.83 2.74 -1.91
N ALA A 37 8.85 3.60 -1.61
CA ALA A 37 7.60 3.15 -1.01
C ALA A 37 6.89 2.14 -1.91
N VAL A 38 6.85 2.39 -3.23
CA VAL A 38 6.26 1.47 -4.19
C VAL A 38 6.93 0.10 -4.12
N GLU A 39 8.26 0.06 -4.08
CA GLU A 39 9.01 -1.19 -4.02
C GLU A 39 8.56 -2.05 -2.81
N HIS A 40 8.56 -1.45 -1.63
CA HIS A 40 8.21 -2.19 -0.42
C HIS A 40 6.73 -2.56 -0.37
N LEU A 41 5.86 -1.65 -0.80
CA LEU A 41 4.42 -1.90 -0.77
C LEU A 41 3.98 -2.93 -1.81
N ARG A 42 4.67 -3.03 -2.95
CA ARG A 42 4.41 -4.11 -3.91
C ARG A 42 4.67 -5.47 -3.28
N VAL A 43 5.80 -5.61 -2.57
CA VAL A 43 6.09 -6.86 -1.88
C VAL A 43 5.03 -7.15 -0.82
N ALA A 44 4.61 -6.12 -0.08
CA ALA A 44 3.58 -6.29 0.94
C ALA A 44 2.27 -6.83 0.37
N VAL A 45 1.79 -6.28 -0.75
CA VAL A 45 0.53 -6.76 -1.34
C VAL A 45 0.67 -8.14 -1.97
N GLU A 46 1.88 -8.52 -2.39
CA GLU A 46 2.14 -9.89 -2.86
C GLU A 46 2.11 -10.88 -1.69
N LEU A 47 2.62 -10.47 -0.54
CA LEU A 47 2.65 -11.33 0.64
C LEU A 47 1.28 -11.48 1.28
N ASP A 48 0.46 -10.44 1.24
CA ASP A 48 -0.90 -10.49 1.79
C ASP A 48 -1.86 -9.76 0.83
N PRO A 49 -2.36 -10.47 -0.20
CA PRO A 49 -3.19 -9.84 -1.23
C PRO A 49 -4.54 -9.30 -0.78
N VAL A 50 -4.99 -9.66 0.42
CA VAL A 50 -6.27 -9.17 0.94
C VAL A 50 -6.11 -8.08 2.01
N HIS A 51 -4.89 -7.55 2.18
CA HIS A 51 -4.65 -6.49 3.15
C HIS A 51 -5.02 -5.14 2.52
N VAL A 52 -6.18 -4.62 2.88
CA VAL A 52 -6.77 -3.44 2.23
C VAL A 52 -5.88 -2.20 2.38
N ALA A 53 -5.37 -1.95 3.59
CA ALA A 53 -4.54 -0.77 3.83
C ALA A 53 -3.25 -0.78 3.00
N ALA A 54 -2.68 -1.96 2.73
CA ALA A 54 -1.48 -2.07 1.90
C ALA A 54 -1.79 -1.69 0.44
N HIS A 55 -2.92 -2.13 -0.08
CA HIS A 55 -3.37 -1.73 -1.42
C HIS A 55 -3.59 -0.22 -1.50
N PHE A 56 -4.22 0.36 -0.47
CA PHE A 56 -4.45 1.80 -0.45
C PHE A 56 -3.13 2.57 -0.44
N ALA A 57 -2.19 2.15 0.41
CA ALA A 57 -0.87 2.80 0.49
C ALA A 57 -0.13 2.70 -0.85
N LEU A 58 -0.14 1.53 -1.48
CA LEU A 58 0.51 1.35 -2.79
C LEU A 58 -0.15 2.22 -3.86
N GLY A 59 -1.47 2.24 -3.89
CA GLY A 59 -2.20 3.09 -4.83
C GLY A 59 -1.87 4.56 -4.67
N ARG A 60 -1.78 5.02 -3.43
CA ARG A 60 -1.40 6.41 -3.14
C ARG A 60 0.02 6.73 -3.58
N ALA A 61 0.95 5.80 -3.35
CA ALA A 61 2.33 5.99 -3.76
C ALA A 61 2.46 6.08 -5.28
N LEU A 62 1.77 5.21 -6.00
CA LEU A 62 1.75 5.23 -7.46
C LEU A 62 1.12 6.52 -7.99
N ALA A 63 0.03 6.96 -7.37
CA ALA A 63 -0.63 8.21 -7.75
C ALA A 63 0.27 9.42 -7.52
N ALA A 64 1.01 9.43 -6.41
CA ALA A 64 1.95 10.51 -6.10
C ALA A 64 3.05 10.61 -7.15
N LEU A 65 3.40 9.50 -7.78
CA LEU A 65 4.38 9.47 -8.87
C LEU A 65 3.77 9.74 -10.25
N GLY A 66 2.46 9.99 -10.32
CA GLY A 66 1.77 10.18 -11.58
C GLY A 66 1.52 8.90 -12.36
N ARG A 67 1.73 7.75 -11.75
CA ARG A 67 1.56 6.43 -12.38
C ARG A 67 0.12 5.94 -12.20
N ASN A 68 -0.81 6.72 -12.76
CA ASN A 68 -2.24 6.54 -12.50
C ASN A 68 -2.80 5.24 -13.05
N GLU A 69 -2.31 4.79 -14.21
CA GLU A 69 -2.80 3.55 -14.83
C GLU A 69 -2.39 2.31 -14.03
N GLU A 70 -1.31 2.41 -13.24
CA GLU A 70 -0.92 1.34 -12.33
C GLU A 70 -1.65 1.44 -11.00
N ALA A 71 -1.97 2.68 -10.57
CA ALA A 71 -2.65 2.90 -9.28
C ALA A 71 -4.09 2.37 -9.29
N LYS A 72 -4.81 2.55 -10.39
CA LYS A 72 -6.24 2.19 -10.46
C LYS A 72 -6.49 0.70 -10.19
N PRO A 73 -5.80 -0.25 -10.86
CA PRO A 73 -6.05 -1.66 -10.57
C PRO A 73 -5.66 -2.06 -9.15
N VAL A 74 -4.63 -1.44 -8.58
CA VAL A 74 -4.24 -1.70 -7.19
C VAL A 74 -5.35 -1.28 -6.23
N LEU A 75 -5.91 -0.08 -6.43
CA LEU A 75 -7.00 0.42 -5.60
C LEU A 75 -8.26 -0.43 -5.78
N ASN A 76 -8.57 -0.83 -7.01
CA ASN A 76 -9.72 -1.69 -7.26
C ASN A 76 -9.57 -3.06 -6.58
N ALA A 77 -8.36 -3.61 -6.59
CA ALA A 77 -8.10 -4.87 -5.89
C ALA A 77 -8.30 -4.73 -4.38
N GLY A 78 -7.90 -3.59 -3.82
CA GLY A 78 -8.14 -3.31 -2.40
C GLY A 78 -9.62 -3.20 -2.07
N ILE A 79 -10.39 -2.53 -2.92
CA ILE A 79 -11.85 -2.41 -2.75
C ILE A 79 -12.50 -3.79 -2.83
N GLU A 80 -12.09 -4.60 -3.80
CA GLU A 80 -12.62 -5.97 -3.94
C GLU A 80 -12.33 -6.79 -2.69
N ALA A 81 -11.11 -6.72 -2.16
CA ALA A 81 -10.77 -7.44 -0.93
C ALA A 81 -11.67 -7.00 0.23
N ALA A 82 -11.91 -5.69 0.35
CA ALA A 82 -12.73 -5.15 1.44
C ALA A 82 -14.20 -5.55 1.32
N THR A 83 -14.73 -5.61 0.09
CA THR A 83 -16.17 -5.84 -0.14
C THR A 83 -16.52 -7.30 -0.35
N SER A 84 -15.55 -8.17 -0.61
CA SER A 84 -15.79 -9.60 -0.85
C SER A 84 -15.81 -10.45 0.43
N GLY A 85 -15.49 -9.83 1.58
CA GLY A 85 -15.42 -10.54 2.84
C GLY A 85 -14.13 -11.31 3.05
N ARG A 86 -13.15 -11.17 2.16
CA ARG A 86 -11.87 -11.88 2.29
C ARG A 86 -10.88 -11.21 3.22
N SER A 87 -11.05 -9.92 3.49
CA SER A 87 -10.18 -9.18 4.38
C SER A 87 -10.71 -9.16 5.81
N ASN A 88 -9.82 -8.88 6.77
CA ASN A 88 -10.17 -8.78 8.18
C ASN A 88 -10.36 -7.33 8.62
N GLY A 89 -10.61 -6.43 7.70
CA GLY A 89 -10.78 -5.02 8.01
C GLY A 89 -10.55 -4.16 6.78
N GLY A 90 -10.44 -2.86 7.00
CA GLY A 90 -10.14 -1.92 5.93
C GLY A 90 -11.35 -1.46 5.13
N GLY A 91 -12.55 -1.93 5.46
CA GLY A 91 -13.77 -1.50 4.76
C GLY A 91 -14.02 0.00 4.88
N ASP A 92 -13.55 0.61 5.95
CA ASP A 92 -13.64 2.05 6.16
C ASP A 92 -12.77 2.85 5.16
N LEU A 93 -11.85 2.21 4.48
CA LEU A 93 -11.01 2.84 3.47
C LEU A 93 -11.65 2.85 2.07
N VAL A 94 -12.72 2.09 1.88
CA VAL A 94 -13.35 1.98 0.56
C VAL A 94 -13.78 3.34 -0.01
N PRO A 95 -14.45 4.22 0.76
CA PRO A 95 -14.81 5.54 0.21
C PRO A 95 -13.61 6.36 -0.24
N GLU A 96 -12.51 6.31 0.52
CA GLU A 96 -11.30 7.04 0.16
C GLU A 96 -10.65 6.47 -1.09
N MET A 97 -10.64 5.14 -1.22
CA MET A 97 -10.09 4.49 -2.42
C MET A 97 -10.91 4.81 -3.65
N ARG A 98 -12.24 4.79 -3.54
CA ARG A 98 -13.13 5.16 -4.65
C ARG A 98 -12.92 6.62 -5.07
N ALA A 99 -12.79 7.51 -4.09
CA ALA A 99 -12.55 8.92 -4.34
C ALA A 99 -11.21 9.13 -5.07
N LEU A 100 -10.18 8.41 -4.66
CA LEU A 100 -8.88 8.51 -5.31
C LEU A 100 -8.94 8.01 -6.76
N ILE A 101 -9.57 6.87 -7.00
CA ILE A 101 -9.74 6.35 -8.36
C ILE A 101 -10.43 7.38 -9.26
N GLN A 102 -11.51 8.00 -8.77
CA GLN A 102 -12.25 9.00 -9.51
C GLN A 102 -11.37 10.21 -9.83
N LYS A 103 -10.55 10.63 -8.89
CA LYS A 103 -9.63 11.75 -9.06
C LYS A 103 -8.55 11.45 -10.10
N LEU A 104 -8.15 10.20 -10.23
CA LEU A 104 -7.12 9.80 -11.17
C LEU A 104 -7.63 9.75 -12.62
N GLY A 105 -8.90 9.82 -12.79
CA GLY A 105 -9.51 9.92 -14.08
C GLY A 105 -9.82 8.66 -14.73
#